data_9ffdb9f0bae4081a5df46a46b9d38f05
#
_entry.id   9ffdb9f0bae4081a5df46a46b9d38f05
#
_cell.length_a   1.000
_cell.length_b   1.000
_cell.length_c   1.000
_cell.angle_alpha   90.00
_cell.angle_beta   90.00
_cell.angle_gamma   90.00
#
_symmetry.space_group_name_H-M   'P 1'
#
loop_
_entity.id
_entity.type
_entity.pdbx_description
1 polymer ?
#
loop_
_entity_poly.entity_id
_entity_poly.type
_entity_poly.pdbx_seq_one_letter_code
_entity_poly.pdbx_strand_id
1 'polypeptide(L)'
;MNQFPKEEIFSDFFTDGMLKELGVESEKELKYCMGSFVMDNSINKEYFSNIDIGHPKNFDTNDNLPTGGNGIISLKTIREVRGRGPKGTSPFKKTGFDAGHILGRQLFKGTCFNTSKKNKNNIYKQTKWSNKGNHHTAVHGHNQTYFENFIIYQLLK
;
A
#
# COMPACT_ATOMS: atom_id res chain seq x y z
N MET A 1 10.37 20.91 -4.87
CA MET A 1 9.48 20.06 -4.02
C MET A 1 8.13 20.03 -4.71
N ASN A 2 7.65 18.85 -5.14
CA ASN A 2 6.31 18.75 -5.68
C ASN A 2 5.33 18.91 -4.50
N GLN A 3 4.60 19.99 -4.54
CA GLN A 3 3.61 20.29 -3.53
C GLN A 3 2.38 19.41 -3.79
N PHE A 4 1.93 18.69 -2.77
CA PHE A 4 0.67 17.95 -2.87
C PHE A 4 -0.47 18.92 -3.15
N PRO A 5 -1.52 18.50 -3.86
CA PRO A 5 -2.72 19.30 -4.03
C PRO A 5 -3.21 19.77 -2.64
N LYS A 6 -3.75 20.97 -2.58
CA LYS A 6 -4.37 21.45 -1.34
C LYS A 6 -5.71 20.75 -1.11
N GLU A 7 -6.07 20.56 0.15
CA GLU A 7 -7.32 19.91 0.53
C GLU A 7 -8.56 20.59 -0.06
N GLU A 8 -8.52 21.92 -0.15
CA GLU A 8 -9.65 22.72 -0.68
C GLU A 8 -10.03 22.40 -2.13
N ILE A 9 -9.10 21.79 -2.90
CA ILE A 9 -9.40 21.35 -4.27
C ILE A 9 -10.42 20.20 -4.27
N PHE A 10 -10.54 19.50 -3.16
CA PHE A 10 -11.42 18.34 -3.02
C PHE A 10 -12.73 18.67 -2.28
N SER A 11 -12.98 19.94 -1.96
CA SER A 11 -14.28 20.35 -1.43
C SER A 11 -15.39 19.89 -2.39
N ASP A 12 -16.43 19.30 -1.83
CA ASP A 12 -17.55 18.73 -2.57
C ASP A 12 -17.20 17.55 -3.51
N PHE A 13 -16.01 16.96 -3.35
CA PHE A 13 -15.60 15.82 -4.18
C PHE A 13 -16.34 14.53 -3.80
N PHE A 14 -16.60 14.35 -2.53
CA PHE A 14 -17.23 13.12 -2.03
C PHE A 14 -18.75 13.21 -2.13
N THR A 15 -19.33 12.29 -2.87
CA THR A 15 -20.79 12.09 -2.89
C THR A 15 -21.22 11.15 -1.77
N ASP A 16 -22.49 11.20 -1.36
CA ASP A 16 -23.04 10.27 -0.35
C ASP A 16 -22.82 8.80 -0.73
N GLY A 17 -22.89 8.49 -2.03
CA GLY A 17 -22.60 7.15 -2.52
C GLY A 17 -21.16 6.72 -2.27
N MET A 18 -20.19 7.62 -2.50
CA MET A 18 -18.77 7.36 -2.26
C MET A 18 -18.48 7.19 -0.76
N LEU A 19 -19.05 8.04 0.09
CA LEU A 19 -18.91 7.93 1.54
C LEU A 19 -19.47 6.61 2.07
N LYS A 20 -20.63 6.21 1.56
CA LYS A 20 -21.23 4.93 1.91
C LYS A 20 -20.37 3.74 1.49
N GLU A 21 -19.76 3.76 0.30
CA GLU A 21 -18.82 2.72 -0.15
C GLU A 21 -17.55 2.66 0.71
N LEU A 22 -17.09 3.83 1.20
CA LEU A 22 -15.97 3.92 2.13
C LEU A 22 -16.34 3.48 3.56
N GLY A 23 -17.63 3.31 3.85
CA GLY A 23 -18.11 2.94 5.18
C GLY A 23 -18.02 4.08 6.20
N VAL A 24 -18.05 5.34 5.74
CA VAL A 24 -18.05 6.54 6.56
C VAL A 24 -19.37 7.29 6.42
N GLU A 25 -19.79 7.95 7.48
CA GLU A 25 -21.06 8.70 7.51
C GLU A 25 -20.94 10.12 6.94
N SER A 26 -19.74 10.68 7.00
CA SER A 26 -19.48 12.04 6.53
C SER A 26 -18.02 12.26 6.16
N GLU A 27 -17.74 13.29 5.35
CA GLU A 27 -16.38 13.73 5.03
C GLU A 27 -15.53 14.08 6.26
N LYS A 28 -16.17 14.45 7.39
CA LYS A 28 -15.47 14.78 8.63
C LYS A 28 -14.70 13.61 9.24
N GLU A 29 -15.04 12.38 8.85
CA GLU A 29 -14.32 11.17 9.25
C GLU A 29 -13.09 10.90 8.38
N LEU A 30 -12.94 11.64 7.29
CA LEU A 30 -11.81 11.55 6.40
C LEU A 30 -10.81 12.65 6.74
N LYS A 31 -9.56 12.26 6.93
CA LYS A 31 -8.46 13.19 7.14
C LYS A 31 -7.61 13.31 5.90
N TYR A 32 -7.45 14.52 5.41
CA TYR A 32 -6.54 14.77 4.29
C TYR A 32 -5.08 14.52 4.69
N CYS A 33 -4.37 13.77 3.89
CA CYS A 33 -2.98 13.46 4.13
C CYS A 33 -2.22 13.31 2.80
N MET A 34 -1.33 14.24 2.50
CA MET A 34 -0.39 14.15 1.37
C MET A 34 -1.04 13.84 0.01
N GLY A 35 -2.14 14.51 -0.31
CA GLY A 35 -2.85 14.31 -1.59
C GLY A 35 -3.82 13.12 -1.59
N SER A 36 -4.09 12.54 -0.44
CA SER A 36 -5.03 11.45 -0.26
C SER A 36 -5.89 11.67 0.97
N PHE A 37 -6.95 10.90 1.11
CA PHE A 37 -7.79 10.89 2.29
C PHE A 37 -7.61 9.58 3.05
N VAL A 38 -7.55 9.68 4.36
CA VAL A 38 -7.46 8.54 5.27
C VAL A 38 -8.56 8.66 6.32
N MET A 39 -9.05 7.52 6.80
CA MET A 39 -10.01 7.52 7.90
C MET A 39 -9.33 8.02 9.18
N ASP A 40 -10.07 8.70 10.05
CA ASP A 40 -9.51 9.19 11.31
C ASP A 40 -9.00 8.02 12.16
N ASN A 41 -7.77 8.17 12.63
CA ASN A 41 -7.06 7.16 13.43
C ASN A 41 -7.74 6.84 14.78
N SER A 42 -8.72 7.62 15.21
CA SER A 42 -9.48 7.30 16.43
C SER A 42 -10.23 5.96 16.33
N ILE A 43 -10.70 5.62 15.13
CA ILE A 43 -11.38 4.34 14.84
C ILE A 43 -10.37 3.19 14.73
N ASN A 44 -9.13 3.50 14.39
CA ASN A 44 -8.11 2.49 14.08
C ASN A 44 -7.31 2.00 15.29
N LYS A 45 -7.43 2.61 16.48
CA LYS A 45 -6.63 2.19 17.64
C LYS A 45 -6.94 0.77 18.08
N GLU A 46 -8.20 0.36 18.09
CA GLU A 46 -8.60 -1.02 18.39
C GLU A 46 -8.16 -1.99 17.28
N TYR A 47 -8.30 -1.58 16.04
CA TYR A 47 -7.91 -2.38 14.88
C TYR A 47 -6.41 -2.66 14.86
N PHE A 48 -5.58 -1.66 15.21
CA PHE A 48 -4.12 -1.80 15.21
C PHE A 48 -3.55 -2.39 16.50
N SER A 49 -4.29 -2.39 17.62
CA SER A 49 -3.83 -2.95 18.89
C SER A 49 -3.55 -4.46 18.84
N ASN A 50 -4.20 -5.17 17.90
CA ASN A 50 -4.07 -6.61 17.72
C ASN A 50 -3.13 -7.02 16.58
N ILE A 51 -2.40 -6.09 15.97
CA ILE A 51 -1.46 -6.40 14.90
C ILE A 51 -0.08 -6.65 15.49
N ASP A 52 0.39 -7.88 15.36
CA ASP A 52 1.72 -8.26 15.83
C ASP A 52 2.82 -7.68 14.92
N ILE A 53 3.80 -7.01 15.54
CA ILE A 53 4.97 -6.49 14.84
C ILE A 53 5.79 -7.66 14.28
N GLY A 54 5.92 -7.71 12.96
CA GLY A 54 6.68 -8.76 12.28
C GLY A 54 5.82 -9.91 11.74
N HIS A 55 4.52 -9.92 11.99
CA HIS A 55 3.58 -10.88 11.44
C HIS A 55 2.48 -10.21 10.60
N PRO A 56 2.84 -9.54 9.50
CA PRO A 56 1.85 -8.96 8.59
C PRO A 56 1.00 -10.07 7.97
N LYS A 57 -0.26 -9.76 7.71
CA LYS A 57 -1.24 -10.70 7.17
C LYS A 57 -1.95 -10.09 5.98
N ASN A 58 -2.19 -10.89 4.94
CA ASN A 58 -3.20 -10.57 3.95
C ASN A 58 -4.58 -10.98 4.44
N PHE A 59 -5.59 -10.28 3.95
CA PHE A 59 -6.97 -10.70 4.09
C PHE A 59 -7.26 -11.85 3.11
N ASP A 60 -8.41 -12.49 3.29
CA ASP A 60 -8.85 -13.51 2.36
C ASP A 60 -9.12 -12.91 0.98
N THR A 61 -9.05 -13.76 -0.04
CA THR A 61 -9.37 -13.35 -1.40
C THR A 61 -10.89 -13.34 -1.61
N ASN A 62 -11.37 -12.38 -2.40
CA ASN A 62 -12.71 -12.39 -2.94
C ASN A 62 -12.63 -12.67 -4.45
N ASP A 63 -13.36 -13.66 -4.96
CA ASP A 63 -13.31 -14.09 -6.38
C ASP A 63 -11.89 -14.34 -6.91
N ASN A 64 -11.03 -14.92 -6.08
CA ASN A 64 -9.60 -15.09 -6.34
C ASN A 64 -8.79 -13.79 -6.51
N LEU A 65 -9.36 -12.66 -6.13
CA LEU A 65 -8.66 -11.38 -6.09
C LEU A 65 -8.22 -11.06 -4.66
N PRO A 66 -7.00 -10.58 -4.45
CA PRO A 66 -6.56 -10.14 -3.14
C PRO A 66 -7.36 -8.91 -2.70
N THR A 67 -7.87 -8.94 -1.47
CA THR A 67 -8.73 -7.86 -0.95
C THR A 67 -7.98 -6.83 -0.13
N GLY A 68 -6.88 -7.21 0.50
CA GLY A 68 -6.10 -6.28 1.31
C GLY A 68 -5.12 -6.99 2.24
N GLY A 69 -4.58 -6.22 3.16
CA GLY A 69 -3.69 -6.73 4.18
C GLY A 69 -3.35 -5.67 5.22
N ASN A 70 -2.85 -6.11 6.35
CA ASN A 70 -2.37 -5.23 7.41
C ASN A 70 -0.99 -5.66 7.93
N GLY A 71 -0.29 -4.72 8.52
CA GLY A 71 1.01 -4.97 9.14
C GLY A 71 1.60 -3.70 9.72
N ILE A 72 2.40 -3.84 10.75
CA ILE A 72 3.13 -2.73 11.35
C ILE A 72 4.50 -2.63 10.68
N ILE A 73 4.84 -1.46 10.19
CA ILE A 73 6.13 -1.17 9.54
C ILE A 73 7.09 -0.61 10.60
N SER A 74 8.30 -1.16 10.63
CA SER A 74 9.35 -0.75 11.56
C SER A 74 10.73 -0.95 10.93
N LEU A 75 11.78 -0.47 11.56
CA LEU A 75 13.17 -0.77 11.15
C LEU A 75 13.45 -2.25 11.02
N LYS A 76 12.85 -3.09 11.86
CA LYS A 76 12.99 -4.54 11.81
C LYS A 76 12.34 -5.12 10.54
N THR A 77 11.17 -4.65 10.18
CA THR A 77 10.42 -5.20 9.03
C THR A 77 11.04 -4.86 7.68
N ILE A 78 11.76 -3.73 7.57
CA ILE A 78 12.42 -3.30 6.32
C ILE A 78 13.82 -3.89 6.13
N ARG A 79 14.44 -4.45 7.17
CA ARG A 79 15.78 -5.07 7.08
C ARG A 79 15.67 -6.41 6.38
N GLU A 80 16.49 -6.60 5.35
CA GLU A 80 16.52 -7.88 4.62
C GLU A 80 17.13 -9.01 5.46
N VAL A 81 16.41 -10.12 5.55
CA VAL A 81 16.95 -11.36 6.13
C VAL A 81 17.72 -12.09 5.02
N ARG A 82 18.98 -12.41 5.27
CA ARG A 82 19.83 -13.16 4.32
C ARG A 82 19.12 -14.43 3.81
N GLY A 83 19.19 -14.66 2.51
CA GLY A 83 18.60 -15.84 1.86
C GLY A 83 17.11 -15.71 1.51
N ARG A 84 16.43 -14.61 1.85
CA ARG A 84 15.02 -14.35 1.50
C ARG A 84 14.88 -13.40 0.32
N GLY A 85 15.58 -13.68 -0.77
CA GLY A 85 15.42 -12.93 -2.03
C GLY A 85 14.03 -13.10 -2.65
N PRO A 86 13.67 -12.27 -3.65
CA PRO A 86 12.41 -12.40 -4.36
C PRO A 86 12.35 -13.73 -5.09
N LYS A 87 11.44 -14.60 -4.66
CA LYS A 87 11.23 -15.90 -5.32
C LYS A 87 10.03 -15.82 -6.26
N GLY A 88 10.20 -16.36 -7.45
CA GLY A 88 9.13 -16.58 -8.41
C GLY A 88 9.04 -15.53 -9.51
N THR A 89 8.55 -16.00 -10.64
CA THR A 89 8.20 -15.18 -11.80
C THR A 89 6.84 -14.54 -11.61
N SER A 90 6.66 -13.32 -12.09
CA SER A 90 5.36 -12.68 -12.09
C SER A 90 4.32 -13.53 -12.83
N PRO A 91 3.16 -13.82 -12.26
CA PRO A 91 2.09 -14.51 -12.95
C PRO A 91 1.55 -13.69 -14.14
N PHE A 92 1.86 -12.40 -14.20
CA PHE A 92 1.39 -11.48 -15.23
C PHE A 92 2.44 -11.16 -16.31
N LYS A 93 3.57 -11.87 -16.34
CA LYS A 93 4.71 -11.58 -17.24
C LYS A 93 4.31 -11.42 -18.72
N LYS A 94 3.30 -12.18 -19.18
CA LYS A 94 2.84 -12.17 -20.59
C LYS A 94 1.71 -11.16 -20.84
N THR A 95 1.21 -10.47 -19.85
CA THR A 95 0.02 -9.60 -19.94
C THR A 95 0.35 -8.12 -20.07
N GLY A 96 1.61 -7.74 -20.02
CA GLY A 96 2.04 -6.34 -20.00
C GLY A 96 1.87 -5.65 -18.62
N PHE A 97 1.31 -6.36 -17.65
CA PHE A 97 1.17 -5.86 -16.26
C PHE A 97 2.33 -6.33 -15.38
N ASP A 98 2.58 -5.58 -14.33
CA ASP A 98 3.44 -5.97 -13.22
C ASP A 98 2.64 -6.75 -12.18
N ALA A 99 3.36 -7.48 -11.33
CA ALA A 99 2.81 -8.03 -10.11
C ALA A 99 2.92 -6.97 -9.01
N GLY A 100 1.83 -6.24 -8.77
CA GLY A 100 1.71 -5.33 -7.64
C GLY A 100 1.59 -6.11 -6.34
N HIS A 101 2.10 -5.56 -5.26
CA HIS A 101 1.99 -6.14 -3.92
C HIS A 101 1.01 -5.32 -3.07
N ILE A 102 0.04 -5.97 -2.43
CA ILE A 102 -0.81 -5.33 -1.42
C ILE A 102 0.08 -4.85 -0.26
N LEU A 103 0.82 -5.76 0.33
CA LEU A 103 1.85 -5.44 1.32
C LEU A 103 3.21 -5.41 0.61
N GLY A 104 3.77 -4.22 0.46
CA GLY A 104 4.98 -3.97 -0.29
C GLY A 104 6.17 -4.79 0.18
N ARG A 105 6.87 -5.45 -0.75
CA ARG A 105 8.01 -6.29 -0.39
C ARG A 105 9.09 -5.52 0.37
N GLN A 106 9.38 -4.28 -0.02
CA GLN A 106 10.43 -3.49 0.63
C GLN A 106 10.11 -3.19 2.10
N LEU A 107 8.83 -3.10 2.46
CA LEU A 107 8.35 -2.78 3.80
C LEU A 107 8.35 -3.99 4.74
N PHE A 108 8.24 -5.21 4.19
CA PHE A 108 8.05 -6.44 4.97
C PHE A 108 9.07 -7.53 4.70
N LYS A 109 10.15 -7.25 3.96
CA LYS A 109 11.21 -8.23 3.64
C LYS A 109 11.98 -8.76 4.86
N GLY A 110 11.94 -8.05 5.97
CA GLY A 110 12.55 -8.43 7.25
C GLY A 110 11.68 -9.33 8.13
N THR A 111 10.49 -9.73 7.64
CA THR A 111 9.53 -10.55 8.38
C THR A 111 9.45 -11.97 7.82
N CYS A 112 8.68 -12.83 8.49
CA CYS A 112 8.33 -14.16 7.96
C CYS A 112 7.24 -14.11 6.87
N PHE A 113 6.68 -12.93 6.59
CA PHE A 113 5.63 -12.75 5.60
C PHE A 113 6.08 -13.18 4.19
N ASN A 114 5.21 -13.89 3.50
CA ASN A 114 5.49 -14.34 2.13
C ASN A 114 5.31 -13.21 1.11
N THR A 115 6.37 -12.47 0.83
CA THR A 115 6.42 -11.43 -0.20
C THR A 115 6.71 -11.97 -1.61
N SER A 116 6.59 -13.28 -1.82
CA SER A 116 6.78 -13.91 -3.13
C SER A 116 5.73 -13.46 -4.14
N LYS A 117 6.12 -13.32 -5.40
CA LYS A 117 5.19 -13.10 -6.52
C LYS A 117 4.22 -14.27 -6.79
N LYS A 118 4.34 -15.36 -6.05
CA LYS A 118 3.42 -16.51 -6.08
C LYS A 118 2.35 -16.43 -4.99
N ASN A 119 2.45 -15.49 -4.05
CA ASN A 119 1.45 -15.31 -3.01
C ASN A 119 0.20 -14.64 -3.58
N LYS A 120 -0.80 -15.44 -3.95
CA LYS A 120 -2.03 -14.96 -4.59
C LYS A 120 -2.80 -13.95 -3.74
N ASN A 121 -2.71 -14.04 -2.41
CA ASN A 121 -3.39 -13.14 -1.49
C ASN A 121 -2.72 -11.76 -1.41
N ASN A 122 -1.50 -11.64 -1.93
CA ASN A 122 -0.71 -10.40 -1.86
C ASN A 122 -0.41 -9.80 -3.23
N ILE A 123 -0.72 -10.49 -4.33
CA ILE A 123 -0.31 -10.09 -5.67
C ILE A 123 -1.52 -9.82 -6.54
N TYR A 124 -1.55 -8.64 -7.18
CA TYR A 124 -2.59 -8.25 -8.13
C TYR A 124 -1.99 -7.69 -9.42
N LYS A 125 -2.81 -7.59 -10.46
CA LYS A 125 -2.44 -6.92 -11.71
C LYS A 125 -2.30 -5.43 -11.46
N GLN A 126 -1.13 -4.88 -11.75
CA GLN A 126 -0.86 -3.46 -11.62
C GLN A 126 -0.16 -2.94 -12.88
N THR A 127 -0.48 -1.74 -13.31
CA THR A 127 0.27 -1.12 -14.41
C THR A 127 1.70 -0.87 -13.97
N LYS A 128 2.64 -0.90 -14.92
CA LYS A 128 4.05 -0.61 -14.63
C LYS A 128 4.22 0.79 -14.02
N TRP A 129 3.43 1.73 -14.50
CA TRP A 129 3.46 3.10 -13.99
C TRP A 129 3.02 3.16 -12.53
N SER A 130 1.88 2.58 -12.20
CA SER A 130 1.34 2.57 -10.83
C SER A 130 2.25 1.81 -9.85
N ASN A 131 2.91 0.74 -10.30
CA ASN A 131 3.81 -0.05 -9.46
C ASN A 131 5.18 0.63 -9.25
N LYS A 132 5.84 1.03 -10.33
CA LYS A 132 7.24 1.49 -10.29
C LYS A 132 7.45 2.88 -10.86
N GLY A 133 6.47 3.42 -11.57
CA GLY A 133 6.63 4.57 -12.42
C GLY A 133 7.34 4.24 -13.75
N ASN A 134 7.19 5.11 -14.72
CA ASN A 134 8.05 5.10 -15.89
C ASN A 134 9.24 6.02 -15.58
N HIS A 135 10.40 5.46 -15.38
CA HIS A 135 11.59 6.16 -14.92
C HIS A 135 12.01 7.34 -15.79
N HIS A 136 11.58 7.40 -17.04
CA HIS A 136 11.94 8.46 -17.97
C HIS A 136 10.95 9.62 -18.03
N THR A 137 9.72 9.43 -17.56
CA THR A 137 8.65 10.45 -17.65
C THR A 137 7.94 10.73 -16.34
N ALA A 138 8.27 10.01 -15.27
CA ALA A 138 7.59 10.12 -13.97
C ALA A 138 8.07 11.31 -13.14
N VAL A 139 8.22 12.45 -13.75
CA VAL A 139 8.54 13.69 -13.02
C VAL A 139 7.42 14.07 -12.04
N HIS A 140 6.24 13.48 -12.18
CA HIS A 140 5.03 13.89 -11.45
C HIS A 140 4.21 12.72 -10.86
N GLY A 141 4.68 11.48 -10.91
CA GLY A 141 3.87 10.35 -10.48
C GLY A 141 4.25 9.82 -9.10
N HIS A 142 3.35 9.94 -8.14
CA HIS A 142 3.46 9.22 -6.89
C HIS A 142 2.91 7.80 -7.08
N ASN A 143 3.80 6.84 -7.32
CA ASN A 143 3.47 5.42 -7.50
C ASN A 143 3.78 4.64 -6.22
N GLN A 144 3.45 3.35 -6.20
CA GLN A 144 3.69 2.50 -5.03
C GLN A 144 5.16 2.54 -4.58
N THR A 145 6.12 2.43 -5.48
CA THR A 145 7.55 2.47 -5.15
C THR A 145 7.96 3.81 -4.51
N TYR A 146 7.39 4.91 -4.96
CA TYR A 146 7.62 6.22 -4.35
C TYR A 146 7.20 6.23 -2.88
N PHE A 147 5.97 5.78 -2.58
CA PHE A 147 5.47 5.74 -1.20
C PHE A 147 6.25 4.76 -0.33
N GLU A 148 6.59 3.58 -0.84
CA GLU A 148 7.42 2.62 -0.11
C GLU A 148 8.78 3.23 0.25
N ASN A 149 9.45 3.90 -0.68
CA ASN A 149 10.74 4.55 -0.45
C ASN A 149 10.61 5.72 0.54
N PHE A 150 9.53 6.50 0.45
CA PHE A 150 9.26 7.58 1.39
C PHE A 150 9.11 7.05 2.83
N ILE A 151 8.33 6.00 3.03
CA ILE A 151 8.15 5.35 4.35
C ILE A 151 9.51 4.86 4.89
N ILE A 152 10.30 4.17 4.04
CA ILE A 152 11.63 3.68 4.44
C ILE A 152 12.53 4.85 4.85
N TYR A 153 12.53 5.92 4.09
CA TYR A 153 13.32 7.12 4.43
C TYR A 153 12.93 7.73 5.77
N GLN A 154 11.63 7.81 6.08
CA GLN A 154 11.15 8.32 7.37
C GLN A 154 11.54 7.42 8.54
N LEU A 155 11.61 6.11 8.34
CA LEU A 155 12.04 5.17 9.37
C LEU A 155 13.55 5.17 9.63
N LEU A 156 14.35 5.64 8.68
CA LEU A 156 15.81 5.67 8.78
C LEU A 156 16.37 6.99 9.32
N LYS A 157 15.53 8.01 9.50
CA LYS A 157 15.87 9.26 10.19
C LYS A 157 15.90 9.07 11.71
#